data_92dbd55350d0065d31e4b62b56b24896
#
_entry.id   92dbd55350d0065d31e4b62b56b24896
#
_cell.length_a   1.000
_cell.length_b   1.000
_cell.length_c   1.000
_cell.angle_alpha   90.00
_cell.angle_beta   90.00
_cell.angle_gamma   90.00
#
_symmetry.space_group_name_H-M   'P 1'
#
loop_
_entity.id
_entity.type
_entity.pdbx_description
1 polymer ?
#
loop_
_entity_poly.entity_id
_entity_poly.type
_entity_poly.pdbx_seq_one_letter_code
_entity_poly.pdbx_strand_id
1 'polypeptide(L)'
;MRTWKDCVQIPAPRRSASLFGISLSSRSQAGVDAILRFFWPHALKRGWRHIYLGSPVPGLRDWLRGRRQAHVEAYVQARRAGLPIDPQLRYYRSRGFTKIVAVKPGYFPHERSLDYGVLLRGTVPLSTLAPLWAALPLASVQRVTRPLAALL
;
A
#
# COMPACT_ATOMS: atom_id res chain seq x y z
N MET A 1 12.55 -9.80 -4.74
CA MET A 1 12.48 -8.36 -5.01
C MET A 1 13.36 -7.65 -4.00
N ARG A 2 14.49 -7.09 -4.44
CA ARG A 2 15.45 -6.38 -3.57
C ARG A 2 15.16 -4.89 -3.56
N THR A 3 14.84 -4.30 -4.71
CA THR A 3 14.53 -2.89 -4.90
C THR A 3 13.16 -2.70 -5.57
N TRP A 4 12.63 -1.50 -5.54
CA TRP A 4 11.39 -1.17 -6.25
C TRP A 4 11.52 -1.32 -7.78
N LYS A 5 12.72 -1.12 -8.33
CA LYS A 5 12.98 -1.28 -9.78
C LYS A 5 12.76 -2.70 -10.26
N ASP A 6 12.96 -3.69 -9.41
CA ASP A 6 12.74 -5.10 -9.77
C ASP A 6 11.29 -5.37 -10.18
N CYS A 7 10.33 -4.57 -9.71
CA CYS A 7 8.92 -4.71 -10.07
C CYS A 7 8.65 -4.50 -11.56
N VAL A 8 9.49 -3.69 -12.24
CA VAL A 8 9.36 -3.40 -13.67
C VAL A 8 10.02 -4.48 -14.52
N GLN A 9 11.01 -5.18 -13.95
CA GLN A 9 11.82 -6.18 -14.66
C GLN A 9 11.29 -7.60 -14.53
N ILE A 10 10.52 -7.89 -13.47
CA ILE A 10 9.97 -9.22 -13.22
C ILE A 10 8.67 -9.38 -14.05
N PRO A 11 8.57 -10.40 -14.91
CA PRO A 11 7.35 -10.66 -15.66
C PRO A 11 6.16 -10.85 -14.71
N ALA A 12 5.05 -10.19 -15.00
CA ALA A 12 3.84 -10.36 -14.23
C ALA A 12 3.32 -11.80 -14.37
N PRO A 13 2.98 -12.50 -13.29
CA PRO A 13 2.40 -13.83 -13.39
C PRO A 13 1.05 -13.75 -14.10
N ARG A 14 0.74 -14.74 -14.95
CA ARG A 14 -0.54 -14.80 -15.69
C ARG A 14 -1.77 -14.77 -14.78
N ARG A 15 -1.64 -15.31 -13.57
CA ARG A 15 -2.67 -15.28 -12.52
C ARG A 15 -2.03 -14.90 -11.19
N SER A 16 -2.57 -13.89 -10.54
CA SER A 16 -2.14 -13.46 -9.20
C SER A 16 -3.35 -13.01 -8.40
N ALA A 17 -3.38 -13.38 -7.13
CA ALA A 17 -4.34 -12.83 -6.16
C ALA A 17 -3.84 -11.51 -5.53
N SER A 18 -2.68 -11.04 -5.97
CA SER A 18 -2.04 -9.84 -5.41
C SER A 18 -1.63 -8.88 -6.51
N LEU A 19 -1.71 -7.60 -6.21
CA LEU A 19 -1.22 -6.50 -7.02
C LEU A 19 -0.06 -5.82 -6.29
N PHE A 20 0.90 -5.31 -7.04
CA PHE A 20 1.94 -4.44 -6.53
C PHE A 20 1.77 -3.03 -7.09
N GLY A 21 1.55 -2.05 -6.20
CA GLY A 21 1.52 -0.63 -6.55
C GLY A 21 2.93 -0.09 -6.70
N ILE A 22 3.29 0.32 -7.91
CA ILE A 22 4.63 0.81 -8.22
C ILE A 22 4.77 2.27 -7.79
N SER A 23 3.81 3.11 -8.17
CA SER A 23 3.80 4.53 -7.85
C SER A 23 2.39 5.09 -7.95
N LEU A 24 2.08 6.01 -7.04
CA LEU A 24 0.87 6.83 -7.10
C LEU A 24 1.26 8.24 -6.68
N SER A 25 1.08 9.19 -7.59
CA SER A 25 1.30 10.61 -7.34
C SER A 25 0.05 11.40 -7.67
N SER A 26 -0.37 12.27 -6.78
CA SER A 26 -1.50 13.19 -7.00
C SER A 26 -1.25 14.50 -6.27
N ARG A 27 -1.72 15.59 -6.85
CA ARG A 27 -1.69 16.91 -6.23
C ARG A 27 -2.85 17.13 -5.25
N SER A 28 -3.84 16.24 -5.24
CA SER A 28 -5.00 16.38 -4.36
C SER A 28 -5.44 15.04 -3.79
N GLN A 29 -5.98 15.07 -2.58
CA GLN A 29 -6.58 13.92 -1.94
C GLN A 29 -7.76 13.36 -2.75
N ALA A 30 -8.59 14.23 -3.32
CA ALA A 30 -9.71 13.85 -4.17
C ALA A 30 -9.27 13.04 -5.39
N GLY A 31 -8.10 13.36 -5.98
CA GLY A 31 -7.53 12.58 -7.08
C GLY A 31 -7.13 11.16 -6.66
N VAL A 32 -6.54 11.01 -5.48
CA VAL A 32 -6.22 9.67 -4.93
C VAL A 32 -7.50 8.87 -4.70
N ASP A 33 -8.50 9.47 -4.10
CA ASP A 33 -9.79 8.81 -3.81
C ASP A 33 -10.49 8.38 -5.11
N ALA A 34 -10.46 9.22 -6.15
CA ALA A 34 -11.03 8.90 -7.46
C ALA A 34 -10.32 7.68 -8.10
N ILE A 35 -8.99 7.62 -8.03
CA ILE A 35 -8.20 6.50 -8.54
C ILE A 35 -8.55 5.21 -7.78
N LEU A 36 -8.61 5.25 -6.44
CA LEU A 36 -8.93 4.09 -5.62
C LEU A 36 -10.36 3.58 -5.89
N ARG A 37 -11.34 4.49 -6.01
CA ARG A 37 -12.73 4.16 -6.36
C ARG A 37 -12.85 3.55 -7.76
N PHE A 38 -12.14 4.07 -8.73
CA PHE A 38 -12.09 3.52 -10.08
C PHE A 38 -11.47 2.12 -10.09
N PHE A 39 -10.36 1.97 -9.39
CA PHE A 39 -9.59 0.73 -9.36
C PHE A 39 -10.30 -0.42 -8.64
N TRP A 40 -11.05 -0.13 -7.57
CA TRP A 40 -11.64 -1.13 -6.70
C TRP A 40 -12.52 -2.18 -7.41
N PRO A 41 -13.54 -1.81 -8.23
CA PRO A 41 -14.33 -2.81 -8.95
C PRO A 41 -13.51 -3.66 -9.94
N HIS A 42 -12.46 -3.07 -10.54
CA HIS A 42 -11.55 -3.81 -11.40
C HIS A 42 -10.71 -4.83 -10.62
N ALA A 43 -10.27 -4.47 -9.42
CA ALA A 43 -9.56 -5.38 -8.52
C ALA A 43 -10.42 -6.57 -8.12
N LEU A 44 -11.67 -6.33 -7.75
CA LEU A 44 -12.65 -7.37 -7.42
C LEU A 44 -12.91 -8.30 -8.60
N LYS A 45 -13.18 -7.75 -9.79
CA LYS A 45 -13.41 -8.53 -11.02
C LYS A 45 -12.22 -9.41 -11.39
N ARG A 46 -11.00 -8.98 -11.11
CA ARG A 46 -9.76 -9.74 -11.35
C ARG A 46 -9.42 -10.72 -10.23
N GLY A 47 -10.19 -10.75 -9.15
CA GLY A 47 -9.94 -11.62 -8.00
C GLY A 47 -8.74 -11.23 -7.16
N TRP A 48 -8.27 -9.97 -7.25
CA TRP A 48 -7.17 -9.50 -6.41
C TRP A 48 -7.63 -9.32 -4.97
N ARG A 49 -6.88 -9.93 -4.07
CA ARG A 49 -7.19 -9.91 -2.62
C ARG A 49 -6.29 -8.96 -1.85
N HIS A 50 -5.07 -8.79 -2.31
CA HIS A 50 -4.05 -7.99 -1.62
C HIS A 50 -3.39 -7.01 -2.57
N ILE A 51 -3.09 -5.83 -2.02
CA ILE A 51 -2.27 -4.82 -2.69
C ILE A 51 -1.01 -4.64 -1.84
N TYR A 52 0.14 -4.75 -2.49
CA TYR A 52 1.42 -4.43 -1.88
C TYR A 52 1.93 -3.10 -2.42
N LEU A 53 2.60 -2.34 -1.59
CA LEU A 53 3.33 -1.13 -2.01
C LEU A 53 4.57 -0.90 -1.16
N GLY A 54 5.56 -0.25 -1.75
CA GLY A 54 6.71 0.26 -1.03
C GLY A 54 6.47 1.70 -0.56
N SER A 55 6.80 1.99 0.69
CA SER A 55 6.68 3.32 1.28
C SER A 55 8.02 3.81 1.80
N PRO A 56 8.43 5.06 1.55
CA PRO A 56 9.47 5.71 2.34
C PRO A 56 9.00 5.88 3.79
N VAL A 57 9.95 6.17 4.67
CA VAL A 57 9.71 6.48 6.08
C VAL A 57 10.40 7.80 6.43
N PRO A 58 9.84 8.94 5.97
CA PRO A 58 10.53 10.24 5.98
C PRO A 58 10.87 10.78 7.37
N GLY A 59 10.29 10.26 8.42
CA GLY A 59 10.64 10.62 9.80
C GLY A 59 11.81 9.85 10.40
N LEU A 60 12.34 8.84 9.70
CA LEU A 60 13.37 7.94 10.22
C LEU A 60 14.66 8.67 10.62
N ARG A 61 15.20 9.52 9.72
CA ARG A 61 16.43 10.26 9.95
C ARG A 61 16.37 11.10 11.22
N ASP A 62 15.27 11.83 11.42
CA ASP A 62 15.08 12.68 12.58
C ASP A 62 14.88 11.87 13.86
N TRP A 63 14.18 10.74 13.76
CA TRP A 63 13.97 9.86 14.90
C TRP A 63 15.26 9.18 15.39
N LEU A 64 16.21 8.87 14.49
CA LEU A 64 17.51 8.29 14.84
C LEU A 64 18.49 9.28 15.45
N ARG A 65 18.28 10.59 15.27
CA ARG A 65 19.15 11.62 15.87
C ARG A 65 19.16 11.46 17.39
N GLY A 66 20.36 11.34 17.95
CA GLY A 66 20.59 11.18 19.39
C GLY A 66 20.27 9.79 19.97
N ARG A 67 19.91 8.80 19.14
CA ARG A 67 19.60 7.43 19.56
C ARG A 67 20.66 6.45 19.04
N ARG A 68 21.74 6.26 19.79
CA ARG A 68 22.91 5.44 19.36
C ARG A 68 22.59 3.95 19.13
N GLN A 69 21.55 3.40 19.74
CA GLN A 69 21.19 1.97 19.65
C GLN A 69 19.82 1.73 19.02
N ALA A 70 19.28 2.72 18.31
CA ALA A 70 17.97 2.58 17.71
C ALA A 70 18.04 1.89 16.34
N HIS A 71 17.19 0.91 16.11
CA HIS A 71 17.06 0.16 14.87
C HIS A 71 15.86 0.64 14.06
N VAL A 72 15.96 0.54 12.73
CA VAL A 72 14.91 0.98 11.80
C VAL A 72 13.59 0.24 12.07
N GLU A 73 13.66 -1.04 12.41
CA GLU A 73 12.50 -1.87 12.74
C GLU A 73 11.75 -1.29 13.96
N ALA A 74 12.46 -0.82 14.97
CA ALA A 74 11.85 -0.18 16.14
C ALA A 74 11.10 1.10 15.75
N TYR A 75 11.66 1.91 14.86
CA TYR A 75 10.97 3.08 14.33
C TYR A 75 9.68 2.72 13.59
N VAL A 76 9.77 1.78 12.67
CA VAL A 76 8.64 1.36 11.84
C VAL A 76 7.49 0.78 12.68
N GLN A 77 7.83 0.12 13.78
CA GLN A 77 6.84 -0.42 14.73
C GLN A 77 6.35 0.60 15.77
N ALA A 78 7.05 1.72 15.94
CA ALA A 78 6.72 2.71 16.96
C ALA A 78 5.33 3.32 16.73
N ARG A 79 4.60 3.50 17.82
CA ARG A 79 3.23 4.02 17.82
C ARG A 79 3.10 5.18 18.82
N ARG A 80 2.24 6.13 18.49
CA ARG A 80 1.77 7.18 19.39
C ARG A 80 0.25 7.23 19.33
N ALA A 81 -0.42 7.09 20.46
CA ALA A 81 -1.88 6.96 20.51
C ALA A 81 -2.44 5.88 19.54
N GLY A 82 -1.78 4.70 19.47
CA GLY A 82 -2.19 3.59 18.60
C GLY A 82 -1.87 3.73 17.10
N LEU A 83 -1.37 4.90 16.66
CA LEU A 83 -1.04 5.18 15.28
C LEU A 83 0.47 5.16 15.03
N PRO A 84 0.94 4.79 13.82
CA PRO A 84 2.35 4.92 13.44
C PRO A 84 2.88 6.32 13.72
N ILE A 85 4.10 6.44 14.24
CA ILE A 85 4.74 7.75 14.42
C ILE A 85 5.17 8.35 13.10
N ASP A 86 5.53 7.52 12.12
CA ASP A 86 5.88 7.98 10.78
C ASP A 86 4.64 8.50 10.04
N PRO A 87 4.68 9.72 9.46
CA PRO A 87 3.53 10.33 8.79
C PRO A 87 3.07 9.55 7.56
N GLN A 88 4.01 8.98 6.80
CA GLN A 88 3.70 8.22 5.59
C GLN A 88 3.04 6.87 5.92
N LEU A 89 3.54 6.17 6.94
CA LEU A 89 2.92 4.93 7.41
C LEU A 89 1.54 5.18 8.00
N ARG A 90 1.34 6.31 8.68
CA ARG A 90 0.02 6.73 9.18
C ARG A 90 -0.96 6.97 8.05
N TYR A 91 -0.52 7.67 7.00
CA TYR A 91 -1.32 7.91 5.80
C TYR A 91 -1.73 6.61 5.13
N TYR A 92 -0.79 5.68 4.87
CA TYR A 92 -1.13 4.41 4.25
C TYR A 92 -2.00 3.53 5.15
N ARG A 93 -1.82 3.59 6.47
CA ARG A 93 -2.71 2.88 7.39
C ARG A 93 -4.16 3.35 7.28
N SER A 94 -4.41 4.66 7.15
CA SER A 94 -5.76 5.19 6.93
C SER A 94 -6.37 4.77 5.60
N ARG A 95 -5.56 4.28 4.66
CA ARG A 95 -5.97 3.74 3.36
C ARG A 95 -6.05 2.21 3.33
N GLY A 96 -6.08 1.55 4.48
CA GLY A 96 -6.21 0.10 4.58
C GLY A 96 -4.92 -0.70 4.46
N PHE A 97 -3.75 -0.05 4.33
CA PHE A 97 -2.44 -0.73 4.34
C PHE A 97 -1.97 -0.91 5.78
N THR A 98 -2.54 -1.87 6.46
CA THR A 98 -2.35 -2.08 7.90
C THR A 98 -1.20 -3.01 8.24
N LYS A 99 -0.75 -3.86 7.29
CA LYS A 99 0.29 -4.85 7.54
C LYS A 99 1.64 -4.40 6.98
N ILE A 100 2.64 -4.33 7.86
CA ILE A 100 4.05 -4.21 7.50
C ILE A 100 4.55 -5.62 7.17
N VAL A 101 5.07 -5.81 5.97
CA VAL A 101 5.56 -7.10 5.46
C VAL A 101 7.06 -7.21 5.62
N ALA A 102 7.78 -6.14 5.31
CA ALA A 102 9.24 -6.10 5.40
C ALA A 102 9.75 -4.66 5.51
N VAL A 103 10.91 -4.51 6.12
CA VAL A 103 11.72 -3.29 6.08
C VAL A 103 12.95 -3.62 5.25
N LYS A 104 13.28 -2.77 4.28
CA LYS A 104 14.35 -3.05 3.32
C LYS A 104 15.31 -1.87 3.21
N PRO A 105 16.61 -2.08 3.44
CA PRO A 105 17.64 -1.09 3.14
C PRO A 105 17.83 -0.95 1.63
N GLY A 106 18.24 0.22 1.17
CA GLY A 106 18.52 0.49 -0.25
C GLY A 106 17.31 0.25 -1.16
N TYR A 107 16.08 0.42 -0.66
CA TYR A 107 14.88 0.09 -1.41
C TYR A 107 14.60 1.09 -2.53
N PHE A 108 14.74 2.37 -2.24
CA PHE A 108 14.76 3.47 -3.21
C PHE A 108 15.48 4.69 -2.64
N PRO A 109 16.08 5.54 -3.50
CA PRO A 109 16.78 6.74 -3.04
C PRO A 109 15.82 7.72 -2.35
N HIS A 110 15.99 7.92 -1.04
CA HIS A 110 15.21 8.88 -0.27
C HIS A 110 15.97 9.28 1.00
N GLU A 111 16.61 10.44 0.97
CA GLU A 111 17.52 10.91 2.00
C GLU A 111 16.94 10.88 3.43
N ARG A 112 15.71 11.35 3.62
CA ARG A 112 15.07 11.39 4.94
C ARG A 112 14.71 10.02 5.48
N SER A 113 14.62 9.01 4.62
CA SER A 113 14.41 7.60 4.98
C SER A 113 15.70 6.81 5.07
N LEU A 114 16.87 7.45 4.86
CA LEU A 114 18.17 6.79 4.76
C LEU A 114 18.14 5.60 3.79
N ASP A 115 17.46 5.79 2.66
CA ASP A 115 17.22 4.81 1.60
C ASP A 115 16.45 3.55 2.03
N TYR A 116 15.90 3.53 3.25
CA TYR A 116 15.01 2.46 3.67
C TYR A 116 13.62 2.61 3.05
N GLY A 117 13.05 1.45 2.67
CA GLY A 117 11.66 1.33 2.32
C GLY A 117 10.94 0.30 3.16
N VAL A 118 9.65 0.52 3.38
CA VAL A 118 8.77 -0.40 4.10
C VAL A 118 7.79 -0.98 3.11
N LEU A 119 7.78 -2.31 3.00
CA LEU A 119 6.79 -3.03 2.20
C LEU A 119 5.50 -3.18 3.02
N LEU A 120 4.44 -2.57 2.54
CA LEU A 120 3.12 -2.59 3.14
C LEU A 120 2.18 -3.51 2.37
N ARG A 121 1.21 -4.10 3.07
CA ARG A 121 0.10 -4.84 2.47
C ARG A 121 -1.24 -4.29 2.95
N GLY A 122 -2.09 -3.98 1.98
CA GLY A 122 -3.51 -3.73 2.15
C GLY A 122 -4.35 -4.92 1.67
N THR A 123 -5.58 -5.01 2.15
CA THR A 123 -6.58 -5.98 1.68
C THR A 123 -7.61 -5.23 0.83
N VAL A 124 -7.93 -5.78 -0.34
CA VAL A 124 -9.00 -5.23 -1.19
C VAL A 124 -10.33 -5.48 -0.49
N PRO A 125 -11.10 -4.44 -0.16
CA PRO A 125 -12.40 -4.61 0.48
C PRO A 125 -13.32 -5.51 -0.33
N LEU A 126 -14.10 -6.37 0.33
CA LEU A 126 -15.01 -7.36 -0.27
C LEU A 126 -14.33 -8.45 -1.12
N SER A 127 -13.01 -8.55 -1.12
CA SER A 127 -12.28 -9.56 -1.90
C SER A 127 -12.48 -11.00 -1.42
N THR A 128 -13.05 -11.21 -0.24
CA THR A 128 -13.46 -12.55 0.26
C THR A 128 -14.51 -13.21 -0.64
N LEU A 129 -15.32 -12.41 -1.35
CA LEU A 129 -16.32 -12.85 -2.31
C LEU A 129 -15.78 -12.92 -3.75
N ALA A 130 -14.47 -13.11 -3.93
CA ALA A 130 -13.81 -13.10 -5.24
C ALA A 130 -14.46 -14.00 -6.30
N PRO A 131 -14.92 -15.23 -6.00
CA PRO A 131 -15.61 -16.07 -7.00
C PRO A 131 -16.88 -15.41 -7.55
N LEU A 132 -17.67 -14.76 -6.68
CA LEU A 132 -18.89 -14.05 -7.07
C LEU A 132 -18.57 -12.86 -7.98
N TRP A 133 -17.59 -12.04 -7.59
CA TRP A 133 -17.18 -10.89 -8.41
C TRP A 133 -16.62 -11.29 -9.77
N ALA A 134 -15.89 -12.40 -9.85
CA ALA A 134 -15.35 -12.92 -11.11
C ALA A 134 -16.47 -13.39 -12.07
N ALA A 135 -17.58 -13.92 -11.56
CA ALA A 135 -18.71 -14.37 -12.37
C ALA A 135 -19.55 -13.21 -12.93
N LEU A 136 -19.65 -12.08 -12.21
CA LEU A 136 -20.48 -10.94 -12.62
C LEU A 136 -19.82 -10.10 -13.74
N PRO A 137 -20.63 -9.49 -14.65
CA PRO A 137 -20.13 -8.46 -15.54
C PRO A 137 -19.53 -7.27 -14.78
N LEU A 138 -18.49 -6.62 -15.33
CA LEU A 138 -17.85 -5.47 -14.67
C LEU A 138 -18.85 -4.36 -14.32
N ALA A 139 -19.79 -4.07 -15.21
CA ALA A 139 -20.82 -3.05 -14.98
C ALA A 139 -21.69 -3.36 -13.74
N SER A 140 -21.96 -4.63 -13.48
CA SER A 140 -22.69 -5.05 -12.27
C SER A 140 -21.85 -4.86 -11.02
N VAL A 141 -20.55 -5.21 -11.07
CA VAL A 141 -19.61 -4.99 -9.97
C VAL A 141 -19.51 -3.48 -9.67
N GLN A 142 -19.37 -2.65 -10.70
CA GLN A 142 -19.30 -1.19 -10.56
C GLN A 142 -20.59 -0.62 -9.95
N ARG A 143 -21.74 -1.10 -10.36
CA ARG A 143 -23.05 -0.66 -9.81
C ARG A 143 -23.17 -0.96 -8.33
N VAL A 144 -22.78 -2.17 -7.89
CA VAL A 144 -22.83 -2.59 -6.49
C VAL A 144 -21.78 -1.85 -5.63
N THR A 145 -20.58 -1.64 -6.16
CA THR A 145 -19.50 -1.01 -5.39
C THR A 145 -19.61 0.51 -5.30
N ARG A 146 -20.32 1.16 -6.24
CA ARG A 146 -20.45 2.62 -6.29
C ARG A 146 -20.96 3.25 -4.99
N PRO A 147 -22.08 2.80 -4.39
CA PRO A 147 -22.55 3.36 -3.12
C PRO A 147 -21.62 3.06 -1.94
N LEU A 148 -20.91 1.93 -1.99
CA LEU A 148 -19.99 1.51 -0.93
C LEU A 148 -18.62 2.22 -1.01
N ALA A 149 -18.31 2.85 -2.13
CA ALA A 149 -17.06 3.56 -2.33
C ALA A 149 -16.87 4.80 -1.44
N ALA A 150 -17.95 5.26 -0.81
CA ALA A 150 -17.87 6.32 0.20
C ALA A 150 -17.25 5.83 1.54
N LEU A 151 -17.16 4.50 1.72
CA LEU A 151 -16.60 3.86 2.93
C LEU A 151 -15.10 3.55 2.80
N LEU A 152 -14.49 3.80 1.63
CA LEU A 152 -13.06 3.64 1.36
C LEU A 152 -12.29 4.93 1.65
#